data_a9cc4abc9c061567928ea6618258f530
#
_entry.id   a9cc4abc9c061567928ea6618258f530
#
_cell.length_a   1.000
_cell.length_b   1.000
_cell.length_c   1.000
_cell.angle_alpha   90.00
_cell.angle_beta   90.00
_cell.angle_gamma   90.00
#
_symmetry.space_group_name_H-M   'P 1'
#
loop_
_entity.id
_entity.type
_entity.pdbx_description
1 polymer ?
#
loop_
_entity_poly.entity_id
_entity_poly.type
_entity_poly.pdbx_seq_one_letter_code
_entity_poly.pdbx_strand_id
1 'polypeptide(L)'
;MKLFLIHVGFYDPEIMDGLYEQHINYFVAAQNIKEAKKKAQFKPIYKRKKMHIDGIQELNVVDGFRVNLIPENNDNDTVIYNYDEVKIMKSTS
;
A
#
# COMPACT_ATOMS: atom_id res chain seq x y z
N MET A 1 0.97 -14.64 -9.62
CA MET A 1 1.01 -13.56 -8.61
C MET A 1 0.50 -12.27 -9.19
N LYS A 2 -0.32 -11.57 -8.42
CA LYS A 2 -0.91 -10.29 -8.81
C LYS A 2 -0.53 -9.23 -7.78
N LEU A 3 -0.51 -7.97 -8.21
CA LEU A 3 -0.24 -6.84 -7.34
C LEU A 3 -1.56 -6.22 -6.87
N PHE A 4 -1.68 -6.04 -5.56
CA PHE A 4 -2.87 -5.42 -4.96
C PHE A 4 -2.48 -4.20 -4.17
N LEU A 5 -3.26 -3.14 -4.30
CA LEU A 5 -3.19 -1.98 -3.42
C LEU A 5 -4.27 -2.12 -2.36
N ILE A 6 -3.87 -2.04 -1.10
CA ILE A 6 -4.76 -2.19 0.04
C ILE A 6 -5.00 -0.82 0.65
N HIS A 7 -6.24 -0.39 0.64
CA HIS A 7 -6.65 0.88 1.24
C HIS A 7 -7.26 0.60 2.59
N VAL A 8 -6.62 1.09 3.66
CA VAL A 8 -7.04 0.82 5.03
C VAL A 8 -7.33 2.09 5.79
N GLY A 9 -8.26 1.98 6.72
CA GLY A 9 -8.60 3.05 7.64
C GLY A 9 -8.30 2.65 9.07
N PHE A 10 -8.08 3.65 9.92
CA PHE A 10 -7.85 3.43 11.34
C PHE A 10 -8.02 4.75 12.10
N TYR A 11 -8.16 4.62 13.43
CA TYR A 11 -8.22 5.77 14.32
C TYR A 11 -7.00 5.75 15.22
N ASP A 12 -6.23 6.83 15.22
CA ASP A 12 -5.02 6.94 16.02
C ASP A 12 -5.29 7.85 17.22
N PRO A 13 -5.21 7.30 18.46
CA PRO A 13 -5.47 8.10 19.68
C PRO A 13 -4.53 9.29 19.83
N GLU A 14 -3.35 9.25 19.23
CA GLU A 14 -2.38 10.34 19.30
C GLU A 14 -2.69 11.47 18.32
N ILE A 15 -3.66 11.28 17.43
CA ILE A 15 -4.08 12.30 16.47
C ILE A 15 -5.49 12.74 16.84
N MET A 16 -5.60 13.93 17.41
CA MET A 16 -6.88 14.51 17.84
C MET A 16 -7.75 13.53 18.64
N ASP A 17 -7.10 12.79 19.57
CA ASP A 17 -7.74 11.81 20.45
C ASP A 17 -8.50 10.72 19.69
N GLY A 18 -8.10 10.42 18.45
CA GLY A 18 -8.75 9.41 17.64
C GLY A 18 -10.09 9.85 17.04
N LEU A 19 -10.35 11.16 16.99
CA LEU A 19 -11.61 11.69 16.48
C LEU A 19 -11.76 11.48 14.96
N TYR A 20 -10.66 11.62 14.23
CA TYR A 20 -10.70 11.55 12.77
C TYR A 20 -10.09 10.25 12.26
N GLU A 21 -10.75 9.66 11.27
CA GLU A 21 -10.25 8.47 10.61
C GLU A 21 -9.04 8.82 9.75
N GLN A 22 -7.98 8.02 9.89
CA GLN A 22 -6.79 8.11 9.07
C GLN A 22 -6.85 7.01 8.00
N HIS A 23 -6.20 7.25 6.85
CA HIS A 23 -6.12 6.26 5.78
C HIS A 23 -4.70 6.15 5.28
N ILE A 24 -4.29 4.93 4.99
CA ILE A 24 -3.03 4.66 4.29
C ILE A 24 -3.25 3.58 3.25
N ASN A 25 -2.33 3.51 2.31
CA ASN A 25 -2.30 2.45 1.32
C ASN A 25 -1.00 1.67 1.45
N TYR A 26 -1.07 0.37 1.21
CA TYR A 26 0.13 -0.43 1.04
C TYR A 26 -0.14 -1.53 0.03
N PHE A 27 0.95 -2.14 -0.46
CA PHE A 27 0.86 -3.13 -1.52
C PHE A 27 1.10 -4.53 -0.98
N VAL A 28 0.43 -5.51 -1.59
CA VAL A 28 0.72 -6.92 -1.36
C VAL A 28 0.71 -7.65 -2.69
N ALA A 29 1.53 -8.69 -2.79
CA ALA A 29 1.50 -9.63 -3.90
C ALA A 29 0.76 -10.88 -3.44
N ALA A 30 -0.21 -11.33 -4.23
CA ALA A 30 -1.03 -12.48 -3.86
C ALA A 30 -1.58 -13.16 -5.10
N GLN A 31 -2.06 -14.40 -4.94
CA GLN A 31 -2.65 -15.16 -6.05
C GLN A 31 -4.04 -14.64 -6.43
N ASN A 32 -4.78 -14.15 -5.44
CA ASN A 32 -6.15 -13.67 -5.63
C ASN A 32 -6.51 -12.70 -4.51
N ILE A 33 -7.69 -12.09 -4.65
CA ILE A 33 -8.13 -11.06 -3.69
C ILE A 33 -8.28 -11.60 -2.26
N LYS A 34 -8.71 -12.84 -2.12
CA LYS A 34 -8.89 -13.46 -0.80
C LYS A 34 -7.56 -13.59 -0.07
N GLU A 35 -6.53 -14.04 -0.78
CA GLU A 35 -5.17 -14.12 -0.24
C GLU A 35 -4.61 -12.73 0.05
N ALA A 36 -4.88 -11.75 -0.82
CA ALA A 36 -4.44 -10.38 -0.60
C ALA A 36 -5.00 -9.81 0.69
N LYS A 37 -6.29 -10.05 0.95
CA LYS A 37 -6.94 -9.62 2.18
C LYS A 37 -6.26 -10.24 3.40
N LYS A 38 -6.00 -11.55 3.36
CA LYS A 38 -5.33 -12.24 4.47
C LYS A 38 -3.94 -11.67 4.73
N LYS A 39 -3.15 -11.49 3.67
CA LYS A 39 -1.81 -10.92 3.80
C LYS A 39 -1.83 -9.53 4.41
N ALA A 40 -2.79 -8.71 3.98
CA ALA A 40 -2.95 -7.37 4.53
C ALA A 40 -3.22 -7.41 6.03
N GLN A 41 -4.11 -8.29 6.47
CA GLN A 41 -4.49 -8.42 7.87
C GLN A 41 -3.38 -9.00 8.74
N PHE A 42 -2.43 -9.72 8.15
CA PHE A 42 -1.30 -10.29 8.87
C PHE A 42 -0.16 -9.30 9.09
N LYS A 43 -0.17 -8.15 8.44
CA LYS A 43 0.88 -7.16 8.66
C LYS A 43 0.83 -6.63 10.10
N PRO A 44 2.00 -6.53 10.75
CA PRO A 44 2.04 -6.06 12.15
C PRO A 44 1.36 -4.71 12.37
N ILE A 45 1.51 -3.79 11.42
CA ILE A 45 0.88 -2.47 11.52
C ILE A 45 -0.64 -2.56 11.50
N TYR A 46 -1.19 -3.51 10.75
CA TYR A 46 -2.64 -3.71 10.68
C TYR A 46 -3.21 -4.05 12.06
N LYS A 47 -2.56 -4.98 12.75
CA LYS A 47 -3.00 -5.41 14.08
C LYS A 47 -2.76 -4.33 15.13
N ARG A 48 -1.59 -3.71 15.09
CA ARG A 48 -1.20 -2.69 16.06
C ARG A 48 -2.10 -1.47 16.01
N LYS A 49 -2.47 -1.03 14.82
CA LYS A 49 -3.32 0.14 14.62
C LYS A 49 -4.81 -0.21 14.56
N LYS A 50 -5.17 -1.48 14.71
CA LYS A 50 -6.57 -1.95 14.63
C LYS A 50 -7.22 -1.46 13.35
N MET A 51 -6.55 -1.69 12.24
CA MET A 51 -7.00 -1.22 10.93
C MET A 51 -8.21 -1.98 10.42
N HIS A 52 -8.91 -1.38 9.47
CA HIS A 52 -9.94 -2.06 8.68
C HIS A 52 -9.68 -1.79 7.20
N ILE A 53 -10.05 -2.73 6.36
CA ILE A 53 -9.84 -2.60 4.93
C ILE A 53 -11.06 -1.91 4.32
N ASP A 54 -10.83 -0.74 3.71
CA ASP A 54 -11.88 0.03 3.05
C ASP A 54 -12.00 -0.31 1.57
N GLY A 55 -10.95 -0.83 0.97
CA GLY A 55 -10.96 -1.24 -0.43
C GLY A 55 -9.67 -1.92 -0.83
N ILE A 56 -9.74 -2.66 -1.93
CA ILE A 56 -8.60 -3.34 -2.53
C ILE A 56 -8.67 -3.12 -4.03
N GLN A 57 -7.55 -2.72 -4.63
CA GLN A 57 -7.42 -2.64 -6.08
C GLN A 57 -6.50 -3.74 -6.58
N GLU A 58 -6.95 -4.45 -7.61
CA GLU A 58 -6.10 -5.41 -8.30
C GLU A 58 -5.47 -4.67 -9.48
N LEU A 59 -4.14 -4.52 -9.43
CA LEU A 59 -3.42 -3.70 -10.39
C LEU A 59 -2.87 -4.58 -11.52
N ASN A 60 -3.67 -4.83 -12.52
CA ASN A 60 -3.31 -5.69 -13.64
C ASN A 60 -2.67 -4.93 -14.80
N VAL A 61 -3.18 -3.75 -15.09
CA VAL A 61 -2.66 -2.86 -16.13
C VAL A 61 -2.62 -1.45 -15.55
N VAL A 62 -1.46 -0.83 -15.61
CA VAL A 62 -1.26 0.53 -15.10
C VAL A 62 -0.67 1.37 -16.22
N ASP A 63 -1.35 2.47 -16.55
CA ASP A 63 -0.89 3.41 -17.57
C ASP A 63 -0.58 2.73 -18.90
N GLY A 64 -1.40 1.74 -19.29
CA GLY A 64 -1.24 0.99 -20.53
C GLY A 64 -0.23 -0.15 -20.46
N PHE A 65 0.40 -0.38 -19.30
CA PHE A 65 1.38 -1.44 -19.13
C PHE A 65 0.85 -2.55 -18.24
N ARG A 66 1.09 -3.78 -18.67
CA ARG A 66 0.73 -4.95 -17.86
C ARG A 66 1.71 -5.09 -16.71
N VAL A 67 1.16 -5.23 -15.52
CA VAL A 67 1.97 -5.46 -14.32
C VAL A 67 2.37 -6.93 -14.28
N ASN A 68 3.67 -7.19 -14.17
CA ASN A 68 4.23 -8.54 -14.08
C ASN A 68 5.16 -8.62 -12.88
N LEU A 69 4.89 -9.53 -11.94
CA LEU A 69 5.66 -9.67 -10.72
C LEU A 69 6.69 -10.78 -10.88
N ILE A 70 7.94 -10.45 -10.63
CA ILE A 70 9.07 -11.37 -10.73
C ILE A 70 9.56 -11.63 -9.30
N PRO A 71 9.65 -12.91 -8.86
CA PRO A 71 10.17 -13.22 -7.54
C PRO A 71 11.57 -12.65 -7.32
N GLU A 72 11.82 -12.17 -6.12
CA GLU A 72 13.09 -11.56 -5.72
C GLU A 72 13.44 -12.02 -4.31
N ASN A 73 14.72 -12.21 -4.04
CA ASN A 73 15.19 -12.67 -2.73
C ASN A 73 15.31 -11.55 -1.70
N ASN A 74 15.29 -10.30 -2.17
CA ASN A 74 15.47 -9.13 -1.33
C ASN A 74 14.27 -8.20 -1.54
N ASP A 75 13.57 -7.88 -0.46
CA ASP A 75 12.39 -7.02 -0.50
C ASP A 75 12.68 -5.58 -0.03
N ASN A 76 13.95 -5.19 -0.01
CA ASN A 76 14.37 -3.87 0.48
C ASN A 76 14.58 -2.84 -0.64
N ASP A 77 13.98 -3.05 -1.80
CA ASP A 77 14.22 -2.18 -2.94
C ASP A 77 13.18 -1.06 -3.12
N THR A 78 12.34 -0.86 -2.11
CA THR A 78 11.43 0.29 -2.14
C THR A 78 12.22 1.58 -2.00
N VAL A 79 12.13 2.43 -3.01
CA VAL A 79 12.77 3.74 -2.99
C VAL A 79 11.70 4.79 -2.73
N ILE A 80 11.92 5.60 -1.72
CA ILE A 80 10.98 6.64 -1.32
C ILE A 80 11.57 8.01 -1.64
N TYR A 81 10.81 8.80 -2.39
CA TYR A 81 11.15 10.18 -2.68
C TYR A 81 10.24 11.06 -1.83
N ASN A 82 10.84 11.86 -0.94
CA ASN A 82 10.07 12.73 -0.05
C ASN A 82 9.57 13.98 -0.81
N TYR A 83 8.81 14.82 -0.11
CA TYR A 83 8.20 15.99 -0.70
C TYR A 83 9.25 16.94 -1.35
N ASP A 84 10.34 17.19 -0.64
CA ASP A 84 11.35 18.11 -1.13
C ASP A 84 12.05 17.60 -2.38
N GLU A 85 12.33 16.28 -2.42
CA GLU A 85 12.94 15.66 -3.58
C GLU A 85 12.02 15.69 -4.79
N VAL A 86 10.74 15.39 -4.59
CA VAL A 86 9.75 15.44 -5.68
C VAL A 86 9.56 16.87 -6.18
N LYS A 87 9.53 17.83 -5.27
CA LYS A 87 9.30 19.23 -5.59
C LYS A 87 10.37 19.81 -6.53
N ILE A 88 11.62 19.40 -6.37
CA ILE A 88 12.72 19.91 -7.20
C ILE A 88 12.88 19.17 -8.52
N MET A 89 12.16 18.06 -8.72
CA MET A 89 12.18 17.36 -10.00
C MET A 89 11.54 18.24 -11.08
N LYS A 90 12.25 18.41 -12.20
CA LYS A 90 11.68 19.11 -13.33
C LYS A 90 10.93 18.13 -14.21
N SER A 91 9.75 18.52 -14.68
CA SER A 91 8.94 17.69 -15.57
C SER A 91 9.40 17.79 -17.02
N THR A 92 10.68 18.02 -17.24
CA THR A 92 11.24 18.03 -18.59
C THR A 92 11.49 16.62 -19.05
N SER A 93 11.00 16.36 -20.21
CA SER A 93 11.30 15.11 -20.89
C SER A 93 12.73 15.12 -21.44
#